data_b635cadb9be61343aa9074c2ca59fb5e
#
_entry.id   b635cadb9be61343aa9074c2ca59fb5e
#
_cell.length_a   1.000
_cell.length_b   1.000
_cell.length_c   1.000
_cell.angle_alpha   90.00
_cell.angle_beta   90.00
_cell.angle_gamma   90.00
#
_symmetry.space_group_name_H-M   'P 1'
#
loop_
_entity.id
_entity.type
_entity.pdbx_description
1 polymer ?
#
loop_
_entity_poly.entity_id
_entity_poly.type
_entity_poly.pdbx_seq_one_letter_code
_entity_poly.pdbx_strand_id
1 'polypeptide(L)'
;QLNNLTNIIYNQSEKLSDLEKDLIRLKDEYEKIIYSSYKKKSTQMKLMFLFASENINQAFKRFQYFKQYSKYRKKQADKIVLIQTQISQTIDSLQIRKKNKQNIIDENRSVKETLTREKQLQNSLFKNLLKNQKNYALEINKKEKQTRLIDNEIQKLIRLAITESNKNNNSTNF
;
A
#
# COMPACT_ATOMS: atom_id res chain seq x y z
N GLN A 1 4.03 2.68 4.83
CA GLN A 1 2.80 1.90 4.92
C GLN A 1 2.87 0.59 4.12
N LEU A 2 3.23 0.61 2.83
CA LEU A 2 3.32 -0.59 1.99
C LEU A 2 4.31 -1.64 2.51
N ASN A 3 5.49 -1.23 2.99
CA ASN A 3 6.48 -2.16 3.55
C ASN A 3 5.97 -2.84 4.82
N ASN A 4 5.30 -2.09 5.70
CA ASN A 4 4.71 -2.66 6.91
C ASN A 4 3.60 -3.67 6.57
N LEU A 5 2.72 -3.33 5.62
CA LEU A 5 1.66 -4.23 5.16
C LEU A 5 2.23 -5.49 4.49
N THR A 6 3.33 -5.36 3.76
CA THR A 6 4.04 -6.50 3.16
C THR A 6 4.60 -7.45 4.21
N ASN A 7 5.23 -6.92 5.25
CA ASN A 7 5.76 -7.72 6.36
C ASN A 7 4.65 -8.44 7.14
N ILE A 8 3.52 -7.76 7.37
CA ILE A 8 2.36 -8.38 8.03
C ILE A 8 1.80 -9.54 7.18
N ILE A 9 1.65 -9.35 5.87
CA ILE A 9 1.18 -10.40 4.95
C ILE A 9 2.15 -11.59 4.95
N TYR A 10 3.45 -11.32 4.93
CA TYR A 10 4.48 -12.37 4.98
C TYR A 10 4.38 -13.19 6.28
N ASN A 11 4.38 -12.53 7.44
CA ASN A 11 4.29 -13.20 8.75
C ASN A 11 2.99 -14.00 8.90
N GLN A 12 1.87 -13.48 8.39
CA GLN A 12 0.60 -14.20 8.41
C GLN A 12 0.60 -15.42 7.46
N SER A 13 1.28 -15.32 6.32
CA SER A 13 1.41 -16.44 5.38
C SER A 13 2.27 -17.56 5.97
N GLU A 14 3.33 -17.21 6.69
CA GLU A 14 4.17 -18.17 7.43
C GLU A 14 3.36 -18.86 8.53
N LYS A 15 2.65 -18.08 9.35
CA LYS A 15 1.74 -18.63 10.36
C LYS A 15 0.68 -19.57 9.78
N LEU A 16 0.12 -19.25 8.60
CA LEU A 16 -0.83 -20.11 7.91
C LEU A 16 -0.19 -21.43 7.52
N SER A 17 1.01 -21.40 6.95
CA SER A 17 1.76 -22.62 6.60
C SER A 17 2.02 -23.52 7.81
N ASP A 18 2.35 -22.93 8.96
CA ASP A 18 2.60 -23.71 10.19
C ASP A 18 1.31 -24.31 10.75
N LEU A 19 0.18 -23.57 10.70
CA LEU A 19 -1.12 -24.11 11.09
C LEU A 19 -1.56 -25.26 10.19
N GLU A 20 -1.30 -25.17 8.88
CA GLU A 20 -1.60 -26.25 7.91
C GLU A 20 -0.78 -27.52 8.20
N LYS A 21 0.52 -27.36 8.47
CA LYS A 21 1.38 -28.50 8.86
C LYS A 21 0.89 -29.15 10.16
N ASP A 22 0.56 -28.33 11.17
CA ASP A 22 0.01 -28.83 12.44
C ASP A 22 -1.34 -29.56 12.24
N LEU A 23 -2.20 -29.03 11.37
CA LEU A 23 -3.47 -29.69 11.02
C LEU A 23 -3.25 -31.06 10.39
N ILE A 24 -2.31 -31.17 9.44
CA ILE A 24 -1.99 -32.45 8.79
C ILE A 24 -1.51 -33.45 9.83
N ARG A 25 -0.56 -33.04 10.71
CA ARG A 25 -0.04 -33.90 11.78
C ARG A 25 -1.14 -34.36 12.74
N LEU A 26 -1.99 -33.44 13.17
CA LEU A 26 -3.10 -33.77 14.09
C LEU A 26 -4.14 -34.70 13.46
N LYS A 27 -4.42 -34.54 12.17
CA LYS A 27 -5.32 -35.45 11.42
C LYS A 27 -4.74 -36.85 11.32
N ASP A 28 -3.44 -36.98 11.00
CA ASP A 28 -2.76 -38.26 10.94
C ASP A 28 -2.75 -38.98 12.32
N GLU A 29 -2.43 -38.24 13.39
CA GLU A 29 -2.49 -38.75 14.75
C GLU A 29 -3.92 -39.19 15.13
N TYR A 30 -4.93 -38.40 14.77
CA TYR A 30 -6.34 -38.70 15.05
C TYR A 30 -6.81 -39.91 14.25
N GLU A 31 -6.42 -40.01 12.97
CA GLU A 31 -6.72 -41.17 12.12
C GLU A 31 -6.21 -42.49 12.75
N LYS A 32 -4.97 -42.49 13.25
CA LYS A 32 -4.39 -43.66 13.95
C LYS A 32 -5.21 -44.03 15.19
N ILE A 33 -5.66 -43.01 15.95
CA ILE A 33 -6.52 -43.20 17.11
C ILE A 33 -7.89 -43.83 16.69
N ILE A 34 -8.51 -43.32 15.65
CA ILE A 34 -9.79 -43.79 15.17
C ILE A 34 -9.65 -45.20 14.61
N TYR A 35 -8.62 -45.46 13.77
CA TYR A 35 -8.37 -46.80 13.22
C TYR A 35 -8.17 -47.84 14.32
N SER A 36 -7.34 -47.56 15.33
CA SER A 36 -7.13 -48.46 16.47
C SER A 36 -8.41 -48.67 17.30
N SER A 37 -9.24 -47.63 17.42
CA SER A 37 -10.53 -47.71 18.09
C SER A 37 -11.56 -48.54 17.28
N TYR A 38 -11.54 -48.41 15.96
CA TYR A 38 -12.43 -49.16 15.08
C TYR A 38 -12.11 -50.67 15.10
N LYS A 39 -10.83 -51.01 15.02
CA LYS A 39 -10.38 -52.43 15.11
C LYS A 39 -10.78 -53.09 16.44
N LYS A 40 -10.96 -52.31 17.52
CA LYS A 40 -11.38 -52.75 18.85
C LYS A 40 -12.84 -52.41 19.16
N LYS A 41 -13.69 -52.24 18.16
CA LYS A 41 -15.02 -51.62 18.24
C LYS A 41 -16.09 -52.44 18.94
N SER A 42 -15.88 -53.73 19.15
CA SER A 42 -16.91 -54.58 19.76
C SER A 42 -17.21 -54.08 21.21
N THR A 43 -18.45 -53.64 21.43
CA THR A 43 -18.95 -53.34 22.77
C THR A 43 -18.77 -54.54 23.70
N GLN A 44 -18.93 -55.74 23.16
CA GLN A 44 -18.67 -57.01 23.82
C GLN A 44 -17.20 -57.08 24.28
N MET A 45 -16.22 -56.72 23.43
CA MET A 45 -14.81 -56.78 23.80
C MET A 45 -14.45 -55.79 24.91
N LYS A 46 -15.10 -54.60 24.95
CA LYS A 46 -14.95 -53.64 26.04
C LYS A 46 -15.53 -54.14 27.33
N LEU A 47 -16.69 -54.74 27.28
CA LEU A 47 -17.31 -55.38 28.44
C LEU A 47 -16.48 -56.58 28.94
N MET A 48 -16.04 -57.45 27.99
CA MET A 48 -15.13 -58.55 28.36
C MET A 48 -13.84 -58.06 29.01
N PHE A 49 -13.25 -56.96 28.54
CA PHE A 49 -12.05 -56.38 29.13
C PHE A 49 -12.32 -55.84 30.55
N LEU A 50 -13.51 -55.30 30.83
CA LEU A 50 -13.90 -54.89 32.20
C LEU A 50 -14.17 -56.10 33.07
N PHE A 51 -14.90 -57.10 32.60
CA PHE A 51 -15.26 -58.28 33.38
C PHE A 51 -14.08 -59.25 33.56
N ALA A 52 -13.07 -59.21 32.69
CA ALA A 52 -11.82 -59.98 32.86
C ALA A 52 -10.91 -59.40 33.95
N SER A 53 -11.43 -58.54 34.84
CA SER A 53 -10.67 -57.99 35.99
C SER A 53 -10.71 -58.99 37.15
N GLU A 54 -9.58 -59.14 37.82
CA GLU A 54 -9.45 -60.03 38.98
C GLU A 54 -10.17 -59.50 40.24
N ASN A 55 -10.35 -58.17 40.29
CA ASN A 55 -11.03 -57.51 41.40
C ASN A 55 -11.66 -56.15 40.99
N ILE A 56 -12.55 -55.65 41.84
CA ILE A 56 -13.33 -54.42 41.63
C ILE A 56 -12.41 -53.21 41.42
N ASN A 57 -11.30 -53.09 42.12
CA ASN A 57 -10.36 -51.98 41.96
C ASN A 57 -9.71 -52.00 40.57
N GLN A 58 -9.40 -53.15 40.03
CA GLN A 58 -8.86 -53.27 38.68
C GLN A 58 -9.92 -52.95 37.63
N ALA A 59 -11.17 -53.39 37.81
CA ALA A 59 -12.28 -52.99 36.95
C ALA A 59 -12.48 -51.48 36.92
N PHE A 60 -12.43 -50.84 38.07
CA PHE A 60 -12.55 -49.38 38.18
C PHE A 60 -11.40 -48.65 37.45
N LYS A 61 -10.14 -49.09 37.61
CA LYS A 61 -9.00 -48.52 36.88
C LYS A 61 -9.16 -48.69 35.38
N ARG A 62 -9.63 -49.82 34.87
CA ARG A 62 -9.90 -50.08 33.44
C ARG A 62 -11.02 -49.17 32.94
N PHE A 63 -12.07 -48.95 33.73
CA PHE A 63 -13.14 -48.00 33.39
C PHE A 63 -12.65 -46.55 33.31
N GLN A 64 -11.85 -46.12 34.27
CA GLN A 64 -11.22 -44.80 34.26
C GLN A 64 -10.33 -44.60 33.02
N TYR A 65 -9.58 -45.63 32.64
CA TYR A 65 -8.79 -45.61 31.43
C TYR A 65 -9.66 -45.36 30.17
N PHE A 66 -10.78 -46.07 30.04
CA PHE A 66 -11.70 -45.80 28.91
C PHE A 66 -12.27 -44.38 28.91
N LYS A 67 -12.61 -43.87 30.08
CA LYS A 67 -13.12 -42.51 30.25
C LYS A 67 -12.05 -41.47 29.83
N GLN A 68 -10.81 -41.66 30.29
CA GLN A 68 -9.69 -40.79 29.92
C GLN A 68 -9.40 -40.87 28.41
N TYR A 69 -9.39 -42.05 27.82
CA TYR A 69 -9.16 -42.26 26.40
C TYR A 69 -10.25 -41.60 25.55
N SER A 70 -11.51 -41.73 25.92
CA SER A 70 -12.63 -41.08 25.25
C SER A 70 -12.54 -39.57 25.33
N LYS A 71 -12.18 -39.02 26.50
CA LYS A 71 -11.96 -37.60 26.72
C LYS A 71 -10.78 -37.08 25.90
N TYR A 72 -9.68 -37.83 25.85
CA TYR A 72 -8.52 -37.51 25.03
C TYR A 72 -8.89 -37.43 23.53
N ARG A 73 -9.60 -38.42 23.02
CA ARG A 73 -10.06 -38.48 21.62
C ARG A 73 -10.96 -37.29 21.27
N LYS A 74 -11.91 -36.93 22.15
CA LYS A 74 -12.76 -35.75 21.96
C LYS A 74 -11.91 -34.49 21.92
N LYS A 75 -10.96 -34.34 22.86
CA LYS A 75 -10.06 -33.17 22.89
C LYS A 75 -9.24 -33.03 21.61
N GLN A 76 -8.79 -34.13 21.00
CA GLN A 76 -8.07 -34.09 19.70
C GLN A 76 -8.97 -33.65 18.55
N ALA A 77 -10.22 -34.15 18.51
CA ALA A 77 -11.19 -33.71 17.51
C ALA A 77 -11.50 -32.20 17.65
N ASP A 78 -11.75 -31.73 18.86
CA ASP A 78 -12.02 -30.32 19.14
C ASP A 78 -10.83 -29.42 18.73
N LYS A 79 -9.59 -29.90 18.95
CA LYS A 79 -8.38 -29.19 18.54
C LYS A 79 -8.26 -29.09 17.02
N ILE A 80 -8.61 -30.16 16.28
CA ILE A 80 -8.62 -30.12 14.81
C ILE A 80 -9.61 -29.07 14.32
N VAL A 81 -10.83 -29.04 14.86
CA VAL A 81 -11.86 -28.05 14.48
C VAL A 81 -11.38 -26.63 14.79
N LEU A 82 -10.76 -26.42 15.96
CA LEU A 82 -10.22 -25.12 16.33
C LEU A 82 -9.18 -24.62 15.30
N ILE A 83 -8.21 -25.47 14.95
CA ILE A 83 -7.17 -25.12 13.97
C ILE A 83 -7.76 -24.86 12.60
N GLN A 84 -8.74 -25.65 12.14
CA GLN A 84 -9.45 -25.40 10.89
C GLN A 84 -10.13 -24.03 10.87
N THR A 85 -10.77 -23.64 11.98
CA THR A 85 -11.39 -22.31 12.12
C THR A 85 -10.33 -21.20 12.09
N GLN A 86 -9.19 -21.38 12.76
CA GLN A 86 -8.08 -20.42 12.73
C GLN A 86 -7.48 -20.27 11.33
N ILE A 87 -7.34 -21.36 10.58
CA ILE A 87 -6.87 -21.35 9.20
C ILE A 87 -7.84 -20.52 8.33
N SER A 88 -9.15 -20.81 8.41
CA SER A 88 -10.17 -20.07 7.65
C SER A 88 -10.10 -18.57 7.93
N GLN A 89 -10.11 -18.17 9.21
CA GLN A 89 -10.00 -16.77 9.61
C GLN A 89 -8.70 -16.10 9.14
N THR A 90 -7.60 -16.84 9.14
CA THR A 90 -6.31 -16.32 8.66
C THR A 90 -6.33 -16.12 7.16
N ILE A 91 -6.93 -17.04 6.38
CA ILE A 91 -7.10 -16.92 4.93
C ILE A 91 -7.95 -15.68 4.60
N ASP A 92 -9.09 -15.50 5.26
CA ASP A 92 -9.98 -14.36 5.03
C ASP A 92 -9.26 -13.03 5.31
N SER A 93 -8.55 -12.97 6.44
CA SER A 93 -7.73 -11.80 6.79
C SER A 93 -6.64 -11.51 5.77
N LEU A 94 -5.95 -12.54 5.26
CA LEU A 94 -4.93 -12.42 4.22
C LEU A 94 -5.50 -11.91 2.90
N GLN A 95 -6.69 -12.39 2.49
CA GLN A 95 -7.36 -11.94 1.27
C GLN A 95 -7.70 -10.44 1.36
N ILE A 96 -8.27 -10.00 2.48
CA ILE A 96 -8.59 -8.58 2.71
C ILE A 96 -7.33 -7.73 2.66
N ARG A 97 -6.25 -8.15 3.33
CA ARG A 97 -4.97 -7.41 3.35
C ARG A 97 -4.32 -7.34 1.98
N LYS A 98 -4.33 -8.44 1.21
CA LYS A 98 -3.81 -8.47 -0.17
C LYS A 98 -4.59 -7.51 -1.07
N LYS A 99 -5.93 -7.50 -0.96
CA LYS A 99 -6.79 -6.56 -1.70
C LYS A 99 -6.49 -5.11 -1.34
N ASN A 100 -6.37 -4.80 -0.05
CA ASN A 100 -6.02 -3.45 0.41
C ASN A 100 -4.64 -3.02 -0.09
N LYS A 101 -3.66 -3.93 -0.07
CA LYS A 101 -2.33 -3.66 -0.62
C LYS A 101 -2.40 -3.32 -2.11
N GLN A 102 -3.19 -4.07 -2.89
CA GLN A 102 -3.37 -3.80 -4.31
C GLN A 102 -4.01 -2.42 -4.54
N ASN A 103 -5.07 -2.09 -3.81
CA ASN A 103 -5.71 -0.77 -3.92
C ASN A 103 -4.73 0.38 -3.65
N ILE A 104 -3.88 0.26 -2.61
CA ILE A 104 -2.86 1.28 -2.31
C ILE A 104 -1.82 1.38 -3.43
N ILE A 105 -1.44 0.27 -4.07
CA ILE A 105 -0.52 0.27 -5.21
C ILE A 105 -1.14 1.01 -6.38
N ASP A 106 -2.40 0.74 -6.69
CA ASP A 106 -3.12 1.34 -7.81
C ASP A 106 -3.35 2.86 -7.58
N GLU A 107 -3.70 3.25 -6.36
CA GLU A 107 -3.75 4.68 -5.96
C GLU A 107 -2.40 5.39 -6.14
N ASN A 108 -1.33 4.80 -5.62
CA ASN A 108 0.01 5.39 -5.74
C ASN A 108 0.44 5.53 -7.21
N ARG A 109 0.06 4.57 -8.06
CA ARG A 109 0.33 4.64 -9.50
C ARG A 109 -0.42 5.81 -10.14
N SER A 110 -1.71 5.96 -9.86
CA SER A 110 -2.54 7.06 -10.37
C SER A 110 -2.01 8.43 -9.93
N VAL A 111 -1.65 8.58 -8.65
CA VAL A 111 -1.05 9.82 -8.11
C VAL A 111 0.28 10.12 -8.80
N LYS A 112 1.13 9.12 -9.02
CA LYS A 112 2.41 9.29 -9.71
C LYS A 112 2.22 9.73 -11.16
N GLU A 113 1.25 9.17 -11.87
CA GLU A 113 0.93 9.56 -13.25
C GLU A 113 0.42 11.01 -13.31
N THR A 114 -0.46 11.40 -12.40
CA THR A 114 -0.97 12.77 -12.29
C THR A 114 0.16 13.76 -12.00
N LEU A 115 1.00 13.47 -11.02
CA LEU A 115 2.15 14.31 -10.66
C LEU A 115 3.13 14.47 -11.84
N THR A 116 3.36 13.39 -12.59
CA THR A 116 4.22 13.44 -13.77
C THR A 116 3.64 14.36 -14.84
N ARG A 117 2.33 14.30 -15.08
CA ARG A 117 1.62 15.17 -16.03
C ARG A 117 1.66 16.63 -15.59
N GLU A 118 1.39 16.91 -14.33
CA GLU A 118 1.45 18.28 -13.78
C GLU A 118 2.86 18.87 -13.88
N LYS A 119 3.89 18.07 -13.58
CA LYS A 119 5.30 18.49 -13.73
C LYS A 119 5.65 18.81 -15.19
N GLN A 120 5.13 18.05 -16.14
CA GLN A 120 5.32 18.33 -17.58
C GLN A 120 4.64 19.64 -17.98
N LEU A 121 3.40 19.87 -17.53
CA LEU A 121 2.68 21.13 -17.77
C LEU A 121 3.41 22.32 -17.15
N GLN A 122 3.84 22.21 -15.91
CA GLN A 122 4.61 23.24 -15.22
C GLN A 122 5.91 23.59 -15.97
N ASN A 123 6.65 22.59 -16.45
CA ASN A 123 7.86 22.80 -17.25
C ASN A 123 7.57 23.48 -18.60
N SER A 124 6.47 23.16 -19.26
CA SER A 124 6.08 23.79 -20.51
C SER A 124 5.68 25.26 -20.30
N LEU A 125 4.92 25.55 -19.25
CA LEU A 125 4.57 26.92 -18.84
C LEU A 125 5.82 27.73 -18.50
N PHE A 126 6.74 27.16 -17.74
CA PHE A 126 7.99 27.85 -17.41
C PHE A 126 8.83 28.20 -18.65
N LYS A 127 8.95 27.26 -19.61
CA LYS A 127 9.63 27.53 -20.87
C LYS A 127 8.93 28.65 -21.70
N ASN A 128 7.61 28.67 -21.71
CA ASN A 128 6.84 29.72 -22.40
C ASN A 128 7.02 31.11 -21.73
N LEU A 129 7.02 31.13 -20.38
CA LEU A 129 7.28 32.36 -19.62
C LEU A 129 8.69 32.91 -19.91
N LEU A 130 9.71 32.08 -19.92
CA LEU A 130 11.07 32.49 -20.26
C LEU A 130 11.18 33.01 -21.70
N LYS A 131 10.48 32.40 -22.66
CA LYS A 131 10.42 32.87 -24.02
C LYS A 131 9.74 34.25 -24.15
N ASN A 132 8.63 34.43 -23.43
CA ASN A 132 7.92 35.70 -23.41
C ASN A 132 8.73 36.81 -22.75
N GLN A 133 9.40 36.51 -21.61
CA GLN A 133 10.32 37.43 -20.95
C GLN A 133 11.42 37.93 -21.93
N LYS A 134 12.01 37.02 -22.68
CA LYS A 134 13.04 37.36 -23.66
C LYS A 134 12.49 38.27 -24.79
N ASN A 135 11.29 37.98 -25.29
CA ASN A 135 10.63 38.78 -26.32
C ASN A 135 10.31 40.18 -25.79
N TYR A 136 9.75 40.31 -24.58
CA TYR A 136 9.47 41.60 -23.97
C TYR A 136 10.74 42.43 -23.74
N ALA A 137 11.81 41.81 -23.30
CA ALA A 137 13.09 42.48 -23.12
C ALA A 137 13.61 43.06 -24.48
N LEU A 138 13.47 42.31 -25.56
CA LEU A 138 13.84 42.80 -26.92
C LEU A 138 12.94 43.93 -27.37
N GLU A 139 11.62 43.87 -27.13
CA GLU A 139 10.70 44.96 -27.47
C GLU A 139 10.99 46.24 -26.69
N ILE A 140 11.25 46.13 -25.37
CA ILE A 140 11.63 47.22 -24.52
C ILE A 140 12.89 47.92 -25.07
N ASN A 141 13.95 47.17 -25.32
CA ASN A 141 15.18 47.68 -25.91
C ASN A 141 14.96 48.39 -27.26
N LYS A 142 14.07 47.85 -28.12
CA LYS A 142 13.73 48.48 -29.38
C LYS A 142 12.99 49.81 -29.19
N LYS A 143 12.03 49.84 -28.29
CA LYS A 143 11.28 51.06 -27.94
C LYS A 143 12.16 52.13 -27.32
N GLU A 144 13.06 51.78 -26.40
CA GLU A 144 14.02 52.71 -25.80
C GLU A 144 14.92 53.35 -26.90
N LYS A 145 15.41 52.55 -27.85
CA LYS A 145 16.18 53.13 -28.99
C LYS A 145 15.36 54.08 -29.81
N GLN A 146 14.09 53.79 -30.09
CA GLN A 146 13.19 54.68 -30.80
C GLN A 146 12.94 55.98 -30.02
N THR A 147 12.68 55.90 -28.73
CA THR A 147 12.50 57.06 -27.85
C THR A 147 13.74 57.96 -27.87
N ARG A 148 14.95 57.39 -27.74
CA ARG A 148 16.20 58.19 -27.84
C ARG A 148 16.38 58.88 -29.16
N LEU A 149 15.96 58.26 -30.26
CA LEU A 149 16.00 58.92 -31.59
C LEU A 149 15.03 60.08 -31.67
N ILE A 150 13.81 59.92 -31.15
CA ILE A 150 12.80 60.99 -31.09
C ILE A 150 13.27 62.15 -30.22
N ASP A 151 13.82 61.83 -29.04
CA ASP A 151 14.39 62.88 -28.13
C ASP A 151 15.51 63.67 -28.79
N ASN A 152 16.40 63.01 -29.51
CA ASN A 152 17.45 63.67 -30.28
C ASN A 152 16.89 64.58 -31.38
N GLU A 153 15.86 64.12 -32.08
CA GLU A 153 15.17 64.91 -33.12
C GLU A 153 14.47 66.16 -32.52
N ILE A 154 13.77 65.98 -31.40
CA ILE A 154 13.16 67.10 -30.63
C ILE A 154 14.20 68.09 -30.19
N GLN A 155 15.33 67.65 -29.63
CA GLN A 155 16.40 68.56 -29.25
C GLN A 155 17.00 69.34 -30.44
N LYS A 156 17.15 68.69 -31.58
CA LYS A 156 17.58 69.38 -32.83
C LYS A 156 16.58 70.45 -33.23
N LEU A 157 15.28 70.13 -33.24
CA LEU A 157 14.22 71.12 -33.61
C LEU A 157 14.18 72.30 -32.63
N ILE A 158 14.32 72.05 -31.33
CA ILE A 158 14.39 73.08 -30.30
C ILE A 158 15.59 74.01 -30.57
N ARG A 159 16.78 73.45 -30.83
CA ARG A 159 17.97 74.26 -31.16
C ARG A 159 17.79 75.07 -32.42
N LEU A 160 17.18 74.54 -33.49
CA LEU A 160 16.86 75.27 -34.71
C LEU A 160 15.87 76.39 -34.45
N ALA A 161 14.81 76.15 -33.67
CA ALA A 161 13.82 77.18 -33.31
C ALA A 161 14.45 78.31 -32.48
N ILE A 162 15.34 78.03 -31.54
CA ILE A 162 16.08 79.03 -30.78
C ILE A 162 17.00 79.85 -31.68
N THR A 163 17.69 79.19 -32.65
CA THR A 163 18.58 79.93 -33.58
C THR A 163 17.81 80.80 -34.53
N GLU A 164 16.63 80.38 -35.02
CA GLU A 164 15.73 81.21 -35.83
C GLU A 164 15.13 82.41 -35.10
N SER A 165 14.68 82.17 -33.82
CA SER A 165 14.18 83.23 -32.96
C SER A 165 15.27 84.30 -32.62
N ASN A 166 16.47 83.83 -32.38
CA ASN A 166 17.59 84.78 -32.17
C ASN A 166 17.99 85.58 -33.44
N LYS A 167 17.87 84.98 -34.63
CA LYS A 167 18.06 85.69 -35.92
C LYS A 167 17.00 86.78 -36.16
N ASN A 168 15.72 86.46 -35.89
CA ASN A 168 14.63 87.44 -36.04
C ASN A 168 14.69 88.58 -35.06
N ASN A 169 15.13 88.31 -33.77
CA ASN A 169 15.31 89.36 -32.79
C ASN A 169 16.50 90.33 -33.08
N ASN A 170 17.51 89.86 -33.85
CA ASN A 170 18.62 90.70 -34.28
C ASN A 170 18.29 91.50 -35.52
N SER A 171 17.19 91.20 -36.23
CA SER A 171 16.72 91.87 -37.46
C SER A 171 15.73 93.02 -37.12
N THR A 172 15.30 93.19 -35.86
CA THR A 172 14.33 94.23 -35.44
C THR A 172 14.94 95.37 -34.67
N ASN A 173 16.28 95.40 -34.53
CA ASN A 173 17.02 96.49 -33.87
C ASN A 173 17.83 97.28 -34.98
N PHE A 174 17.14 97.92 -35.91
CA PHE A 174 17.64 99.10 -36.65
C PHE A 174 16.53 100.13 -36.78
#